data_5b0719a83d625e52b88cf9e60da683be
#
_entry.id   5b0719a83d625e52b88cf9e60da683be
#
_cell.length_a   1.000
_cell.length_b   1.000
_cell.length_c   1.000
_cell.angle_alpha   90.00
_cell.angle_beta   90.00
_cell.angle_gamma   90.00
#
_symmetry.space_group_name_H-M   'P 1'
#
loop_
_entity.id
_entity.type
_entity.pdbx_description
1 polymer ?
#
loop_
_entity_poly.entity_id
_entity_poly.type
_entity_poly.pdbx_seq_one_letter_code
_entity_poly.pdbx_strand_id
1 'polypeptide(L)'
;KKISDGSSPTTDRLYRNDWDASAGHAVYKNVSTQAGILMEGFGLGLNICDINKDGWKDIYVTNDFLTNDLLWINNRNGTFTNKAAESFKHTSYSAMGNDVADINNDGLPDVIAVDMLPADNVRKKMMTPANSYQTYMNNEAFQYEYQYGRNTLQLNMGSLPAKDSIQVPLFGD
;
A
#
# COMPACT_ATOMS: atom_id res chain seq x y z
N LYS A 1 -14.96 9.86 7.76
CA LYS A 1 -14.87 9.74 6.29
C LYS A 1 -13.41 9.58 5.93
N LYS A 2 -13.07 8.59 5.10
CA LYS A 2 -11.75 8.39 4.51
C LYS A 2 -11.33 9.65 3.73
N ILE A 3 -10.14 10.18 3.99
CA ILE A 3 -9.60 11.36 3.32
C ILE A 3 -8.78 10.93 2.11
N SER A 4 -9.15 11.40 0.93
CA SER A 4 -8.56 11.02 -0.36
C SER A 4 -8.31 12.20 -1.29
N ASP A 5 -8.18 13.40 -0.72
CA ASP A 5 -7.97 14.65 -1.44
C ASP A 5 -6.61 15.30 -1.15
N GLY A 6 -5.76 14.61 -0.40
CA GLY A 6 -4.44 15.09 0.00
C GLY A 6 -4.43 16.10 1.15
N SER A 7 -5.58 16.38 1.75
CA SER A 7 -5.70 17.35 2.85
C SER A 7 -5.27 16.79 4.21
N SER A 8 -5.20 15.46 4.35
CA SER A 8 -4.76 14.83 5.59
C SER A 8 -3.29 15.11 5.89
N PRO A 9 -2.95 15.44 7.13
CA PRO A 9 -1.55 15.60 7.55
C PRO A 9 -0.77 14.28 7.48
N THR A 10 -1.47 13.14 7.48
CA THR A 10 -0.90 11.79 7.39
C THR A 10 -0.78 11.26 5.96
N THR A 11 -1.15 12.04 4.94
CA THR A 11 -0.93 11.67 3.54
C THR A 11 0.55 11.53 3.24
N ASP A 12 0.96 10.47 2.58
CA ASP A 12 2.34 10.24 2.15
C ASP A 12 2.86 11.37 1.27
N ARG A 13 4.17 11.53 1.24
CA ARG A 13 4.83 12.58 0.46
C ARG A 13 5.75 11.98 -0.59
N LEU A 14 5.54 12.39 -1.84
CA LEU A 14 6.42 12.07 -2.95
C LEU A 14 7.23 13.30 -3.33
N TYR A 15 8.55 13.17 -3.33
CA TYR A 15 9.46 14.24 -3.70
C TYR A 15 10.20 13.89 -4.98
N ARG A 16 10.15 14.80 -5.95
CA ARG A 16 10.97 14.70 -7.14
C ARG A 16 12.34 15.31 -6.86
N ASN A 17 13.38 14.58 -7.25
CA ASN A 17 14.75 15.04 -7.20
C ASN A 17 15.04 15.90 -8.44
N ASP A 18 15.12 17.21 -8.28
CA ASP A 18 15.52 18.15 -9.32
C ASP A 18 16.98 18.56 -9.09
N TRP A 19 17.79 18.63 -10.16
CA TRP A 19 19.13 19.16 -10.06
C TRP A 19 19.12 20.67 -10.23
N ASP A 20 19.67 21.41 -9.26
CA ASP A 20 19.86 22.84 -9.35
C ASP A 20 21.33 23.15 -9.70
N ALA A 21 21.58 23.54 -10.95
CA ALA A 21 22.92 23.84 -11.43
C ALA A 21 23.54 25.08 -10.75
N SER A 22 22.73 26.01 -10.26
CA SER A 22 23.20 27.22 -9.56
C SER A 22 23.61 26.93 -8.11
N ALA A 23 22.90 26.00 -7.46
CA ALA A 23 23.21 25.57 -6.11
C ALA A 23 24.28 24.46 -6.08
N GLY A 24 24.48 23.75 -7.16
CA GLY A 24 25.42 22.62 -7.27
C GLY A 24 24.98 21.35 -6.53
N HIS A 25 23.69 21.23 -6.21
CA HIS A 25 23.15 20.06 -5.51
C HIS A 25 21.70 19.74 -5.94
N ALA A 26 21.20 18.57 -5.53
CA ALA A 26 19.83 18.18 -5.72
C ALA A 26 18.89 19.01 -4.84
N VAL A 27 17.76 19.42 -5.42
CA VAL A 27 16.65 20.10 -4.72
C VAL A 27 15.41 19.20 -4.82
N TYR A 28 14.82 18.87 -3.68
CA TYR A 28 13.66 18.00 -3.63
C TYR A 28 12.37 18.82 -3.65
N LYS A 29 11.54 18.57 -4.65
CA LYS A 29 10.26 19.25 -4.82
C LYS A 29 9.11 18.30 -4.51
N ASN A 30 8.24 18.70 -3.58
CA ASN A 30 7.03 17.92 -3.29
C ASN A 30 6.10 17.92 -4.51
N VAL A 31 5.83 16.74 -5.04
CA VAL A 31 4.95 16.51 -6.20
C VAL A 31 3.76 15.62 -5.88
N SER A 32 3.49 15.34 -4.60
CA SER A 32 2.47 14.39 -4.15
C SER A 32 1.12 14.62 -4.80
N THR A 33 0.61 15.86 -4.75
CA THR A 33 -0.68 16.22 -5.33
C THR A 33 -0.70 16.05 -6.86
N GLN A 34 0.37 16.47 -7.53
CA GLN A 34 0.50 16.34 -8.99
C GLN A 34 0.61 14.87 -9.41
N ALA A 35 1.25 14.05 -8.58
CA ALA A 35 1.41 12.63 -8.80
C ALA A 35 0.18 11.80 -8.42
N GLY A 36 -0.85 12.38 -7.81
CA GLY A 36 -2.05 11.66 -7.40
C GLY A 36 -1.92 10.92 -6.07
N ILE A 37 -0.85 11.16 -5.29
CA ILE A 37 -0.65 10.58 -3.94
C ILE A 37 -1.49 11.40 -2.95
N LEU A 38 -2.75 11.01 -2.78
CA LEU A 38 -3.76 11.82 -2.07
C LEU A 38 -4.40 11.11 -0.88
N MET A 39 -4.18 9.80 -0.75
CA MET A 39 -4.80 9.00 0.31
C MET A 39 -4.13 9.26 1.64
N GLU A 40 -4.94 9.33 2.71
CA GLU A 40 -4.41 9.30 4.06
C GLU A 40 -3.85 7.92 4.42
N GLY A 41 -2.84 7.88 5.29
CA GLY A 41 -2.25 6.66 5.78
C GLY A 41 -1.33 6.91 6.97
N PHE A 42 -0.97 5.85 7.67
CA PHE A 42 0.08 5.85 8.68
C PHE A 42 1.19 4.91 8.22
N GLY A 43 1.81 5.26 7.07
CA GLY A 43 2.80 4.45 6.38
C GLY A 43 4.01 4.14 7.25
N LEU A 44 4.31 2.86 7.47
CA LEU A 44 5.47 2.38 8.20
C LEU A 44 6.42 1.53 7.33
N GLY A 45 5.90 0.82 6.35
CA GLY A 45 6.68 0.05 5.40
C GLY A 45 6.51 0.58 3.98
N LEU A 46 7.60 0.62 3.21
CA LEU A 46 7.62 1.08 1.83
C LEU A 46 8.43 0.12 0.98
N ASN A 47 7.86 -0.32 -0.14
CA ASN A 47 8.59 -1.05 -1.18
C ASN A 47 8.35 -0.43 -2.55
N ILE A 48 9.40 -0.38 -3.37
CA ILE A 48 9.36 0.17 -4.73
C ILE A 48 9.82 -0.90 -5.71
N CYS A 49 8.90 -1.45 -6.48
CA CYS A 49 9.15 -2.50 -7.45
C CYS A 49 8.23 -2.37 -8.66
N ASP A 50 8.51 -3.10 -9.71
CA ASP A 50 7.60 -3.26 -10.85
C ASP A 50 6.69 -4.47 -10.57
N ILE A 51 5.58 -4.21 -9.87
CA ILE A 51 4.73 -5.26 -9.31
C ILE A 51 3.81 -5.91 -10.35
N ASN A 52 3.48 -5.17 -11.40
CA ASN A 52 2.64 -5.64 -12.51
C ASN A 52 3.45 -6.03 -13.76
N LYS A 53 4.80 -5.97 -13.69
CA LYS A 53 5.74 -6.35 -14.76
C LYS A 53 5.57 -5.52 -16.04
N ASP A 54 5.24 -4.23 -15.90
CA ASP A 54 5.04 -3.34 -17.03
C ASP A 54 6.27 -2.48 -17.39
N GLY A 55 7.37 -2.63 -16.65
CA GLY A 55 8.62 -1.92 -16.82
C GLY A 55 8.72 -0.62 -16.04
N TRP A 56 7.70 -0.23 -15.29
CA TRP A 56 7.68 0.97 -14.45
C TRP A 56 7.62 0.61 -12.97
N LYS A 57 8.21 1.43 -12.14
CA LYS A 57 8.22 1.20 -10.69
C LYS A 57 6.91 1.64 -10.07
N ASP A 58 6.29 0.73 -9.33
CA ASP A 58 5.12 0.93 -8.49
C ASP A 58 5.56 1.11 -7.03
N ILE A 59 4.62 1.51 -6.18
CA ILE A 59 4.88 1.77 -4.76
C ILE A 59 3.85 1.01 -3.92
N TYR A 60 4.33 0.13 -3.04
CA TYR A 60 3.50 -0.51 -2.03
C TYR A 60 3.82 0.08 -0.66
N VAL A 61 2.79 0.55 0.05
CA VAL A 61 2.89 1.15 1.39
C VAL A 61 2.03 0.36 2.35
N THR A 62 2.64 -0.17 3.41
CA THR A 62 1.91 -0.74 4.53
C THR A 62 1.61 0.32 5.57
N ASN A 63 0.37 0.35 6.02
CA ASN A 63 -0.12 1.30 7.00
C ASN A 63 -0.37 0.64 8.35
N ASP A 64 -0.07 1.36 9.42
CA ASP A 64 -0.54 1.06 10.76
C ASP A 64 -1.91 1.71 10.97
N PHE A 65 -2.75 1.08 11.76
CA PHE A 65 -3.93 1.66 12.38
C PHE A 65 -4.90 2.43 11.45
N LEU A 66 -6.13 1.96 11.35
CA LEU A 66 -7.28 2.52 10.62
C LEU A 66 -7.21 2.44 9.10
N THR A 67 -6.13 2.86 8.49
CA THR A 67 -6.02 2.93 7.03
C THR A 67 -5.47 1.64 6.47
N ASN A 68 -6.09 1.13 5.41
CA ASN A 68 -5.58 -0.05 4.69
C ASN A 68 -4.27 0.27 3.95
N ASP A 69 -3.54 -0.78 3.62
CA ASP A 69 -2.34 -0.66 2.78
C ASP A 69 -2.68 -0.02 1.42
N LEU A 70 -1.71 0.61 0.81
CA LEU A 70 -1.85 1.31 -0.46
C LEU A 70 -0.96 0.66 -1.52
N LEU A 71 -1.52 0.48 -2.71
CA LEU A 71 -0.78 0.01 -3.89
C LEU A 71 -0.90 1.06 -4.99
N TRP A 72 0.15 1.84 -5.16
CA TRP A 72 0.24 2.89 -6.14
C TRP A 72 0.84 2.36 -7.45
N ILE A 73 0.01 2.08 -8.43
CA ILE A 73 0.43 1.67 -9.77
C ILE A 73 0.82 2.91 -10.59
N ASN A 74 1.97 2.84 -11.21
CA ASN A 74 2.54 3.91 -12.02
C ASN A 74 1.79 4.04 -13.37
N ASN A 75 1.26 5.20 -13.65
CA ASN A 75 0.55 5.48 -14.90
C ASN A 75 1.48 5.82 -16.09
N ARG A 76 2.82 5.65 -15.93
CA ARG A 76 3.85 5.90 -16.95
C ARG A 76 3.95 7.37 -17.42
N ASN A 77 3.31 8.28 -16.72
CA ASN A 77 3.25 9.71 -17.04
C ASN A 77 3.63 10.62 -15.85
N GLY A 78 4.25 10.03 -14.81
CA GLY A 78 4.60 10.72 -13.57
C GLY A 78 3.47 10.82 -12.56
N THR A 79 2.34 10.14 -12.80
CA THR A 79 1.24 10.01 -11.85
C THR A 79 1.05 8.56 -11.41
N PHE A 80 0.33 8.37 -10.31
CA PHE A 80 0.03 7.06 -9.73
C PHE A 80 -1.46 6.93 -9.44
N THR A 81 -1.95 5.70 -9.48
CA THR A 81 -3.33 5.35 -9.10
C THR A 81 -3.30 4.28 -8.03
N ASN A 82 -4.01 4.50 -6.91
CA ASN A 82 -4.15 3.46 -5.90
C ASN A 82 -5.06 2.34 -6.40
N LYS A 83 -4.53 1.11 -6.43
CA LYS A 83 -5.18 -0.10 -6.89
C LYS A 83 -5.31 -1.17 -5.81
N ALA A 84 -5.09 -0.83 -4.53
CA ALA A 84 -5.16 -1.80 -3.44
C ALA A 84 -6.50 -2.54 -3.37
N ALA A 85 -7.63 -1.82 -3.50
CA ALA A 85 -8.98 -2.39 -3.49
C ALA A 85 -9.24 -3.41 -4.60
N GLU A 86 -8.61 -3.22 -5.75
CA GLU A 86 -8.78 -4.08 -6.92
C GLU A 86 -7.81 -5.27 -6.89
N SER A 87 -6.66 -5.09 -6.22
CA SER A 87 -5.58 -6.06 -6.19
C SER A 87 -5.67 -7.04 -5.02
N PHE A 88 -6.05 -6.55 -3.83
CA PHE A 88 -6.08 -7.35 -2.61
C PHE A 88 -7.49 -7.62 -2.13
N LYS A 89 -7.75 -8.83 -1.62
CA LYS A 89 -9.02 -9.15 -0.95
C LYS A 89 -9.08 -8.59 0.46
N HIS A 90 -7.93 -8.44 1.08
CA HIS A 90 -7.75 -7.85 2.41
C HIS A 90 -6.29 -7.44 2.58
N THR A 91 -6.04 -6.60 3.59
CA THR A 91 -4.70 -6.20 4.01
C THR A 91 -4.47 -6.49 5.49
N SER A 92 -3.26 -6.29 5.99
CA SER A 92 -2.93 -6.30 7.41
C SER A 92 -3.55 -5.07 8.10
N TYR A 93 -3.90 -5.19 9.40
CA TYR A 93 -4.52 -4.08 10.15
C TYR A 93 -3.51 -3.13 10.77
N SER A 94 -2.43 -3.67 11.31
CA SER A 94 -1.35 -2.91 11.94
C SER A 94 -0.01 -3.33 11.34
N ALA A 95 0.13 -3.09 10.03
CA ALA A 95 1.31 -3.51 9.31
C ALA A 95 2.54 -2.69 9.71
N MET A 96 3.56 -3.37 10.21
CA MET A 96 4.80 -2.78 10.70
C MET A 96 5.89 -2.71 9.64
N GLY A 97 5.74 -3.45 8.57
CA GLY A 97 6.69 -3.49 7.47
C GLY A 97 6.27 -4.48 6.41
N ASN A 98 6.92 -4.41 5.26
CA ASN A 98 6.65 -5.29 4.13
C ASN A 98 7.93 -5.62 3.37
N ASP A 99 7.84 -6.66 2.56
CA ASP A 99 8.81 -6.97 1.52
C ASP A 99 8.09 -7.47 0.27
N VAL A 100 8.76 -7.36 -0.87
CA VAL A 100 8.24 -7.80 -2.16
C VAL A 100 9.31 -8.63 -2.87
N ALA A 101 9.00 -9.89 -3.10
CA ALA A 101 9.90 -10.85 -3.76
C ALA A 101 9.10 -11.96 -4.45
N ASP A 102 9.67 -12.58 -5.46
CA ASP A 102 9.15 -13.79 -6.07
C ASP A 102 9.41 -14.98 -5.12
N ILE A 103 8.44 -15.33 -4.28
CA ILE A 103 8.59 -16.33 -3.22
C ILE A 103 8.39 -17.75 -3.75
N ASN A 104 7.50 -17.91 -4.71
CA ASN A 104 7.15 -19.21 -5.29
C ASN A 104 7.92 -19.54 -6.58
N ASN A 105 8.77 -18.61 -7.04
CA ASN A 105 9.64 -18.75 -8.20
C ASN A 105 8.86 -18.85 -9.54
N ASP A 106 7.74 -18.13 -9.65
CA ASP A 106 6.92 -18.09 -10.86
C ASP A 106 7.21 -16.85 -11.75
N GLY A 107 8.14 -16.00 -11.33
CA GLY A 107 8.56 -14.79 -12.02
C GLY A 107 7.71 -13.57 -11.71
N LEU A 108 6.71 -13.67 -10.83
CA LEU A 108 5.87 -12.56 -10.39
C LEU A 108 6.27 -12.10 -8.97
N PRO A 109 6.25 -10.80 -8.69
CA PRO A 109 6.57 -10.31 -7.35
C PRO A 109 5.38 -10.52 -6.41
N ASP A 110 5.59 -11.31 -5.34
CA ASP A 110 4.65 -11.51 -4.24
C ASP A 110 4.87 -10.47 -3.15
N VAL A 111 3.87 -10.29 -2.30
CA VAL A 111 3.89 -9.31 -1.21
C VAL A 111 3.76 -10.00 0.14
N ILE A 112 4.65 -9.69 1.07
CA ILE A 112 4.51 -10.05 2.48
C ILE A 112 4.36 -8.79 3.32
N ALA A 113 3.41 -8.76 4.24
CA ALA A 113 3.27 -7.73 5.26
C ALA A 113 3.23 -8.37 6.66
N VAL A 114 3.95 -7.75 7.59
CA VAL A 114 4.03 -8.23 8.98
C VAL A 114 3.24 -7.32 9.91
N ASP A 115 2.42 -7.95 10.76
CA ASP A 115 1.49 -7.28 11.67
C ASP A 115 1.93 -7.39 13.12
N MET A 116 1.47 -6.49 13.97
CA MET A 116 1.71 -6.51 15.42
C MET A 116 0.91 -7.61 16.16
N LEU A 117 0.73 -8.77 15.57
CA LEU A 117 0.01 -9.86 16.23
C LEU A 117 0.96 -10.76 17.02
N PRO A 118 0.87 -10.82 18.37
CA PRO A 118 1.71 -11.71 19.17
C PRO A 118 1.49 -13.18 18.82
N ALA A 119 2.56 -13.97 18.80
CA ALA A 119 2.47 -15.41 18.66
C ALA A 119 1.88 -16.06 19.93
N ASP A 120 2.18 -15.49 21.11
CA ASP A 120 1.67 -15.98 22.39
C ASP A 120 0.15 -15.75 22.54
N ASN A 121 -0.57 -16.82 22.90
CA ASN A 121 -2.03 -16.80 22.93
C ASN A 121 -2.60 -15.90 24.04
N VAL A 122 -1.93 -15.75 25.18
CA VAL A 122 -2.38 -14.87 26.28
C VAL A 122 -2.23 -13.42 25.84
N ARG A 123 -1.05 -13.06 25.34
CA ARG A 123 -0.80 -11.70 24.80
C ARG A 123 -1.76 -11.34 23.67
N LYS A 124 -1.99 -12.29 22.74
CA LYS A 124 -2.95 -12.09 21.64
C LYS A 124 -4.36 -11.75 22.14
N LYS A 125 -4.83 -12.42 23.21
CA LYS A 125 -6.13 -12.15 23.81
C LYS A 125 -6.19 -10.86 24.63
N MET A 126 -5.04 -10.38 25.10
CA MET A 126 -4.95 -9.14 25.88
C MET A 126 -4.80 -7.89 25.01
N MET A 127 -4.45 -8.04 23.75
CA MET A 127 -4.37 -6.91 22.83
C MET A 127 -5.76 -6.42 22.43
N THR A 128 -5.88 -5.12 22.19
CA THR A 128 -7.10 -4.55 21.59
C THR A 128 -7.32 -5.21 20.24
N PRO A 129 -8.44 -5.90 20.04
CA PRO A 129 -8.60 -6.72 18.85
C PRO A 129 -8.77 -5.86 17.59
N ALA A 130 -7.83 -5.97 16.68
CA ALA A 130 -7.97 -5.46 15.32
C ALA A 130 -9.20 -6.04 14.61
N ASN A 131 -9.65 -7.22 15.03
CA ASN A 131 -10.78 -7.96 14.46
C ASN A 131 -12.05 -7.86 15.33
N SER A 132 -12.34 -6.69 15.90
CA SER A 132 -13.60 -6.46 16.60
C SER A 132 -14.74 -6.16 15.63
N TYR A 133 -15.98 -6.51 16.05
CA TYR A 133 -17.17 -6.13 15.28
C TYR A 133 -17.25 -4.61 15.04
N GLN A 134 -16.84 -3.81 16.02
CA GLN A 134 -16.83 -2.35 15.89
C GLN A 134 -15.83 -1.88 14.83
N THR A 135 -14.64 -2.50 14.74
CA THR A 135 -13.65 -2.22 13.70
C THR A 135 -14.20 -2.54 12.32
N TYR A 136 -14.86 -3.70 12.18
CA TYR A 136 -15.52 -4.08 10.93
C TYR A 136 -16.57 -3.03 10.51
N MET A 137 -17.46 -2.64 11.42
CA MET A 137 -18.50 -1.63 11.15
C MET A 137 -17.92 -0.27 10.80
N ASN A 138 -16.80 0.12 11.42
CA ASN A 138 -16.12 1.37 11.10
C ASN A 138 -15.49 1.31 9.69
N ASN A 139 -14.87 0.21 9.31
CA ASN A 139 -14.30 0.04 7.98
C ASN A 139 -15.38 0.17 6.91
N GLU A 140 -16.52 -0.50 7.09
CA GLU A 140 -17.70 -0.37 6.22
C GLU A 140 -18.21 1.08 6.15
N ALA A 141 -18.42 1.71 7.30
CA ALA A 141 -18.96 3.07 7.39
C ALA A 141 -18.05 4.13 6.74
N PHE A 142 -16.73 3.93 6.81
CA PHE A 142 -15.73 4.85 6.28
C PHE A 142 -15.18 4.44 4.92
N GLN A 143 -15.62 3.30 4.38
CA GLN A 143 -15.21 2.79 3.09
C GLN A 143 -13.70 2.46 3.02
N TYR A 144 -13.14 1.89 4.09
CA TYR A 144 -11.85 1.24 4.06
C TYR A 144 -11.98 -0.20 3.56
N GLU A 145 -10.89 -0.71 2.99
CA GLU A 145 -10.81 -2.11 2.60
C GLU A 145 -10.77 -3.03 3.83
N TYR A 146 -11.07 -4.32 3.64
CA TYR A 146 -11.00 -5.30 4.72
C TYR A 146 -9.58 -5.46 5.23
N GLN A 147 -9.44 -5.40 6.55
CA GLN A 147 -8.16 -5.49 7.25
C GLN A 147 -8.27 -6.48 8.39
N TYR A 148 -7.26 -7.32 8.54
CA TYR A 148 -7.20 -8.31 9.62
C TYR A 148 -5.87 -8.22 10.36
N GLY A 149 -5.90 -8.31 11.69
CA GLY A 149 -4.72 -8.31 12.55
C GLY A 149 -3.95 -9.61 12.41
N ARG A 150 -3.23 -9.76 11.33
CA ARG A 150 -2.36 -10.92 11.03
C ARG A 150 -1.31 -10.57 9.98
N ASN A 151 -0.18 -11.29 10.01
CA ASN A 151 0.73 -11.26 8.87
C ASN A 151 -0.01 -11.76 7.61
N THR A 152 0.28 -11.14 6.48
CA THR A 152 -0.26 -11.55 5.19
C THR A 152 0.86 -11.94 4.24
N LEU A 153 0.66 -13.03 3.52
CA LEU A 153 1.45 -13.40 2.35
C LEU A 153 0.48 -13.42 1.17
N GLN A 154 0.70 -12.54 0.22
CA GLN A 154 -0.16 -12.34 -0.94
C GLN A 154 0.60 -12.79 -2.18
N LEU A 155 0.19 -13.90 -2.77
CA LEU A 155 0.79 -14.41 -4.00
C LEU A 155 0.22 -13.68 -5.21
N ASN A 156 1.10 -13.22 -6.07
CA ASN A 156 0.72 -12.54 -7.30
C ASN A 156 0.23 -13.56 -8.34
N MET A 157 -1.03 -13.46 -8.70
CA MET A 157 -1.69 -14.36 -9.65
C MET A 157 -1.65 -13.86 -11.10
N GLY A 158 -0.82 -12.85 -11.36
CA GLY A 158 -0.77 -12.14 -12.63
C GLY A 158 -1.75 -10.98 -12.70
N SER A 159 -1.80 -10.32 -13.85
CA SER A 159 -2.62 -9.14 -14.04
C SER A 159 -3.88 -9.43 -14.85
N LEU A 160 -4.98 -8.79 -14.48
CA LEU A 160 -6.17 -8.77 -15.33
C LEU A 160 -5.88 -7.97 -16.61
N PRO A 161 -6.48 -8.38 -17.75
CA PRO A 161 -6.46 -7.57 -18.96
C PRO A 161 -7.10 -6.20 -18.66
N ALA A 162 -6.32 -5.15 -18.76
CA ALA A 162 -6.80 -3.81 -18.43
C ALA A 162 -7.70 -3.26 -19.53
N LYS A 163 -8.80 -2.62 -19.15
CA LYS A 163 -9.61 -1.82 -20.08
C LYS A 163 -8.87 -0.55 -20.55
N ASP A 164 -7.91 -0.06 -19.77
CA ASP A 164 -7.25 1.24 -19.95
C ASP A 164 -5.72 1.17 -20.03
N SER A 165 -5.15 0.09 -20.57
CA SER A 165 -3.70 -0.12 -20.72
C SER A 165 -2.86 -0.20 -19.42
N ILE A 166 -3.43 0.02 -18.25
CA ILE A 166 -2.76 -0.17 -16.96
C ILE A 166 -3.10 -1.56 -16.44
N GLN A 167 -2.10 -2.41 -16.30
CA GLN A 167 -2.27 -3.76 -15.76
C GLN A 167 -2.39 -3.69 -14.24
N VAL A 168 -3.47 -4.24 -13.71
CA VAL A 168 -3.71 -4.35 -12.26
C VAL A 168 -3.40 -5.77 -11.81
N PRO A 169 -2.40 -5.97 -10.94
CA PRO A 169 -2.07 -7.30 -10.44
C PRO A 169 -3.18 -7.80 -9.50
N LEU A 170 -3.45 -9.10 -9.53
CA LEU A 170 -4.34 -9.78 -8.61
C LEU A 170 -3.53 -10.60 -7.63
N PHE A 171 -3.89 -10.51 -6.36
CA PHE A 171 -3.27 -11.28 -5.30
C PHE A 171 -4.23 -12.29 -4.69
N GLY A 172 -3.68 -13.43 -4.31
CA GLY A 172 -4.34 -14.49 -3.56
C GLY A 172 -3.55 -14.85 -2.30
N ASP A 173 -4.24 -15.36 -1.27
CA ASP A 173 -3.65 -15.86 -0.01
C ASP A 173 -3.06 -17.26 -0.21
#